data_ece6a03447510ec2253d55e56f49bc8c
#
_entry.id   ece6a03447510ec2253d55e56f49bc8c
#
_cell.length_a   1.000
_cell.length_b   1.000
_cell.length_c   1.000
_cell.angle_alpha   90.00
_cell.angle_beta   90.00
_cell.angle_gamma   90.00
#
_symmetry.space_group_name_H-M   'P 1'
#
loop_
_entity.id
_entity.type
_entity.pdbx_description
1 polymer ?
#
loop_
_entity_poly.entity_id
_entity_poly.type
_entity_poly.pdbx_seq_one_letter_code
_entity_poly.pdbx_strand_id
1 'polypeptide(L)'
;MRLKDKVAIVTGAARGIGLGIAKRFVKEGATVVLADIDERAGNLEAKHLGANARFVACDVGDSAQVGRLVEEACKAFSGDIDILINNAGIVHGAEFLDLKEEDFDRVLRVNLKGAFLVAQSVARRMVRQVEAGRKPGTIINMSSINSVVAIGNQIPYCVSKGGIAQLTRSTSLALAHYGIRVNAIGPGSIMTEMLATVAKDLDARRRMMSRTPMGRFAEPEEVASVAVFLASDDASYITGETIFVDGGRLALNYTVPVNE
;
A
#
# COMPACT_ATOMS: atom_id res chain seq x y z
N MET A 1 18.90 -11.81 0.84
CA MET A 1 17.47 -11.92 0.49
C MET A 1 16.68 -12.00 1.79
N ARG A 2 15.99 -10.94 2.13
CA ARG A 2 15.25 -10.79 3.41
C ARG A 2 13.89 -11.49 3.41
N LEU A 3 13.34 -11.73 2.22
CA LEU A 3 12.00 -12.31 2.03
C LEU A 3 12.07 -13.67 1.31
N LYS A 4 13.19 -14.38 1.45
CA LYS A 4 13.38 -15.69 0.82
C LYS A 4 12.25 -16.65 1.21
N ASP A 5 11.68 -17.31 0.20
CA ASP A 5 10.59 -18.29 0.31
C ASP A 5 9.27 -17.75 0.90
N LYS A 6 9.09 -16.42 0.98
CA LYS A 6 7.86 -15.78 1.41
C LYS A 6 6.88 -15.63 0.25
N VAL A 7 5.60 -15.78 0.53
CA VAL A 7 4.49 -15.53 -0.40
C VAL A 7 3.82 -14.21 -0.05
N ALA A 8 3.77 -13.27 -0.99
CA ALA A 8 3.19 -11.96 -0.80
C ALA A 8 2.03 -11.69 -1.76
N ILE A 9 0.98 -11.03 -1.27
CA ILE A 9 -0.04 -10.38 -2.09
C ILE A 9 0.21 -8.89 -2.07
N VAL A 10 0.23 -8.24 -3.25
CA VAL A 10 0.32 -6.79 -3.39
C VAL A 10 -0.88 -6.30 -4.20
N THR A 11 -1.72 -5.47 -3.60
CA THR A 11 -2.88 -4.87 -4.31
C THR A 11 -2.51 -3.53 -4.94
N GLY A 12 -3.16 -3.17 -6.07
CA GLY A 12 -2.77 -2.00 -6.86
C GLY A 12 -1.36 -2.14 -7.43
N ALA A 13 -1.00 -3.35 -7.89
CA ALA A 13 0.37 -3.73 -8.22
C ALA A 13 0.71 -3.61 -9.72
N ALA A 14 -0.23 -3.17 -10.57
CA ALA A 14 0.04 -3.01 -12.01
C ALA A 14 0.93 -1.81 -12.31
N ARG A 15 1.10 -0.85 -11.40
CA ARG A 15 1.90 0.37 -11.58
C ARG A 15 2.34 1.01 -10.25
N GLY A 16 3.14 2.07 -10.37
CA GLY A 16 3.49 2.96 -9.25
C GLY A 16 4.13 2.28 -8.05
N ILE A 17 3.71 2.65 -6.84
CA ILE A 17 4.27 2.15 -5.57
C ILE A 17 4.06 0.64 -5.44
N GLY A 18 2.87 0.12 -5.76
CA GLY A 18 2.57 -1.31 -5.66
C GLY A 18 3.48 -2.15 -6.56
N LEU A 19 3.70 -1.72 -7.80
CA LEU A 19 4.64 -2.37 -8.71
C LEU A 19 6.09 -2.29 -8.19
N GLY A 20 6.52 -1.14 -7.69
CA GLY A 20 7.84 -0.97 -7.08
C GLY A 20 8.07 -1.95 -5.93
N ILE A 21 7.05 -2.11 -5.07
CA ILE A 21 7.09 -3.08 -3.96
C ILE A 21 7.15 -4.52 -4.51
N ALA A 22 6.33 -4.88 -5.49
CA ALA A 22 6.33 -6.22 -6.08
C ALA A 22 7.69 -6.57 -6.69
N LYS A 23 8.29 -5.65 -7.47
CA LYS A 23 9.64 -5.80 -8.05
C LYS A 23 10.70 -6.01 -6.95
N ARG A 24 10.64 -5.20 -5.90
CA ARG A 24 11.60 -5.31 -4.80
C ARG A 24 11.42 -6.62 -4.02
N PHE A 25 10.21 -7.07 -3.78
CA PHE A 25 9.93 -8.32 -3.07
C PHE A 25 10.46 -9.53 -3.83
N VAL A 26 10.25 -9.59 -5.15
CA VAL A 26 10.84 -10.65 -5.99
C VAL A 26 12.38 -10.62 -5.92
N LYS A 27 13.00 -9.44 -5.96
CA LYS A 27 14.45 -9.28 -5.80
C LYS A 27 14.95 -9.75 -4.43
N GLU A 28 14.12 -9.66 -3.39
CA GLU A 28 14.42 -10.13 -2.03
C GLU A 28 14.06 -11.61 -1.81
N GLY A 29 13.65 -12.33 -2.87
CA GLY A 29 13.41 -13.78 -2.87
C GLY A 29 12.00 -14.22 -2.54
N ALA A 30 11.04 -13.29 -2.51
CA ALA A 30 9.63 -13.63 -2.37
C ALA A 30 9.00 -14.07 -3.69
N THR A 31 7.92 -14.84 -3.61
CA THR A 31 6.95 -15.00 -4.69
C THR A 31 5.80 -14.02 -4.47
N VAL A 32 5.29 -13.41 -5.54
CA VAL A 32 4.35 -12.28 -5.44
C VAL A 32 3.11 -12.51 -6.30
N VAL A 33 1.95 -12.37 -5.69
CA VAL A 33 0.68 -12.21 -6.42
C VAL A 33 0.40 -10.72 -6.57
N LEU A 34 0.43 -10.25 -7.83
CA LEU A 34 0.02 -8.91 -8.22
C LEU A 34 -1.49 -8.89 -8.38
N ALA A 35 -2.18 -8.06 -7.61
CA ALA A 35 -3.62 -7.88 -7.72
C ALA A 35 -3.95 -6.45 -8.18
N ASP A 36 -4.72 -6.31 -9.25
CA ASP A 36 -5.12 -5.02 -9.81
C ASP A 36 -6.40 -5.18 -10.66
N ILE A 37 -7.08 -4.09 -10.96
CA ILE A 37 -8.18 -4.06 -11.93
C ILE A 37 -7.68 -3.96 -13.39
N ASP A 38 -6.45 -3.49 -13.59
CA ASP A 38 -5.83 -3.37 -14.90
C ASP A 38 -5.18 -4.70 -15.33
N GLU A 39 -5.99 -5.58 -15.91
CA GLU A 39 -5.55 -6.90 -16.33
C GLU A 39 -4.41 -6.88 -17.35
N ARG A 40 -4.43 -5.90 -18.27
CA ARG A 40 -3.41 -5.79 -19.31
C ARG A 40 -2.05 -5.45 -18.71
N ALA A 41 -1.99 -4.39 -17.91
CA ALA A 41 -0.75 -3.95 -17.29
C ALA A 41 -0.26 -4.99 -16.26
N GLY A 42 -1.17 -5.53 -15.44
CA GLY A 42 -0.82 -6.52 -14.42
C GLY A 42 -0.25 -7.81 -14.98
N ASN A 43 -0.85 -8.36 -16.06
CA ASN A 43 -0.31 -9.54 -16.74
C ASN A 43 1.06 -9.28 -17.37
N LEU A 44 1.25 -8.10 -17.97
CA LEU A 44 2.54 -7.71 -18.54
C LEU A 44 3.64 -7.67 -17.47
N GLU A 45 3.37 -7.01 -16.36
CA GLU A 45 4.35 -6.89 -15.28
C GLU A 45 4.63 -8.23 -14.57
N ALA A 46 3.62 -9.07 -14.37
CA ALA A 46 3.84 -10.42 -13.86
C ALA A 46 4.72 -11.26 -14.79
N LYS A 47 4.53 -11.13 -16.13
CA LYS A 47 5.41 -11.78 -17.11
C LYS A 47 6.84 -11.27 -17.06
N HIS A 48 7.05 -9.97 -16.87
CA HIS A 48 8.39 -9.37 -16.72
C HIS A 48 9.09 -9.87 -15.45
N LEU A 49 8.34 -10.09 -14.36
CA LEU A 49 8.88 -10.61 -13.10
C LEU A 49 9.15 -12.13 -13.13
N GLY A 50 8.62 -12.83 -14.12
CA GLY A 50 8.92 -14.24 -14.37
C GLY A 50 8.24 -15.23 -13.44
N ALA A 51 8.89 -16.34 -13.14
CA ALA A 51 8.30 -17.48 -12.39
C ALA A 51 7.85 -17.12 -10.97
N ASN A 52 8.45 -16.09 -10.37
CA ASN A 52 8.18 -15.66 -8.99
C ASN A 52 6.99 -14.67 -8.89
N ALA A 53 6.26 -14.46 -9.97
CA ALA A 53 5.10 -13.57 -9.98
C ALA A 53 3.90 -14.20 -10.69
N ARG A 54 2.70 -13.85 -10.20
CA ARG A 54 1.41 -14.17 -10.82
C ARG A 54 0.51 -12.96 -10.74
N PHE A 55 -0.32 -12.77 -11.75
CA PHE A 55 -1.34 -11.72 -11.74
C PHE A 55 -2.71 -12.32 -11.46
N VAL A 56 -3.51 -11.61 -10.65
CA VAL A 56 -4.93 -11.91 -10.40
C VAL A 56 -5.73 -10.63 -10.52
N ALA A 57 -6.69 -10.60 -11.43
CA ALA A 57 -7.61 -9.47 -11.57
C ALA A 57 -8.51 -9.35 -10.33
N CYS A 58 -8.54 -8.17 -9.70
CA CYS A 58 -9.29 -7.96 -8.47
C CYS A 58 -9.68 -6.49 -8.27
N ASP A 59 -10.99 -6.21 -8.22
CA ASP A 59 -11.51 -5.01 -7.57
C ASP A 59 -11.57 -5.27 -6.07
N VAL A 60 -10.72 -4.61 -5.31
CA VAL A 60 -10.64 -4.76 -3.84
C VAL A 60 -11.91 -4.33 -3.12
N GLY A 61 -12.75 -3.50 -3.75
CA GLY A 61 -14.07 -3.10 -3.22
C GLY A 61 -15.16 -4.17 -3.37
N ASP A 62 -14.87 -5.30 -4.03
CA ASP A 62 -15.76 -6.44 -4.24
C ASP A 62 -15.32 -7.66 -3.40
N SER A 63 -16.12 -8.02 -2.42
CA SER A 63 -15.79 -9.11 -1.48
C SER A 63 -15.66 -10.48 -2.15
N ALA A 64 -16.41 -10.75 -3.22
CA ALA A 64 -16.32 -12.01 -3.95
C ALA A 64 -15.00 -12.10 -4.73
N GLN A 65 -14.56 -10.99 -5.36
CA GLN A 65 -13.27 -10.93 -6.03
C GLN A 65 -12.10 -11.03 -5.04
N VAL A 66 -12.21 -10.41 -3.87
CA VAL A 66 -11.23 -10.56 -2.79
C VAL A 66 -11.13 -12.02 -2.32
N GLY A 67 -12.26 -12.72 -2.18
CA GLY A 67 -12.27 -14.15 -1.86
C GLY A 67 -11.48 -14.96 -2.90
N ARG A 68 -11.77 -14.76 -4.18
CA ARG A 68 -11.05 -15.41 -5.29
C ARG A 68 -9.55 -15.08 -5.30
N LEU A 69 -9.19 -13.81 -5.03
CA LEU A 69 -7.77 -13.41 -4.94
C LEU A 69 -7.01 -14.27 -3.93
N VAL A 70 -7.56 -14.45 -2.73
CA VAL A 70 -6.89 -15.23 -1.67
C VAL A 70 -6.81 -16.72 -2.05
N GLU A 71 -7.85 -17.27 -2.66
CA GLU A 71 -7.83 -18.66 -3.16
C GLU A 71 -6.78 -18.87 -4.25
N GLU A 72 -6.74 -17.98 -5.24
CA GLU A 72 -5.76 -18.05 -6.35
C GLU A 72 -4.33 -17.85 -5.84
N ALA A 73 -4.12 -16.96 -4.86
CA ALA A 73 -2.81 -16.79 -4.24
C ALA A 73 -2.34 -18.08 -3.55
N CYS A 74 -3.23 -18.77 -2.83
CA CYS A 74 -2.91 -20.05 -2.23
C CYS A 74 -2.60 -21.15 -3.27
N LYS A 75 -3.32 -21.18 -4.39
CA LYS A 75 -3.07 -22.16 -5.47
C LYS A 75 -1.78 -21.89 -6.25
N ALA A 76 -1.44 -20.62 -6.42
CA ALA A 76 -0.31 -20.21 -7.27
C ALA A 76 1.06 -20.65 -6.74
N PHE A 77 1.19 -20.76 -5.41
CA PHE A 77 2.47 -21.04 -4.74
C PHE A 77 2.31 -22.10 -3.65
N SER A 78 2.96 -21.94 -2.51
CA SER A 78 3.03 -22.99 -1.45
C SER A 78 1.72 -23.25 -0.68
N GLY A 79 0.66 -22.57 -1.01
CA GLY A 79 -0.61 -22.64 -0.26
C GLY A 79 -0.70 -21.65 0.90
N ASP A 80 0.41 -21.09 1.38
CA ASP A 80 0.46 -20.13 2.47
C ASP A 80 0.58 -18.70 1.96
N ILE A 81 0.20 -17.73 2.81
CA ILE A 81 0.36 -16.30 2.56
C ILE A 81 1.11 -15.72 3.77
N ASP A 82 2.30 -15.19 3.53
CA ASP A 82 3.14 -14.60 4.59
C ASP A 82 2.97 -13.09 4.70
N ILE A 83 2.73 -12.40 3.57
CA ILE A 83 2.74 -10.94 3.50
C ILE A 83 1.55 -10.43 2.71
N LEU A 84 0.89 -9.40 3.24
CA LEU A 84 -0.08 -8.61 2.50
C LEU A 84 0.39 -7.16 2.42
N ILE A 85 0.41 -6.60 1.21
CA ILE A 85 0.53 -5.16 0.95
C ILE A 85 -0.81 -4.64 0.44
N ASN A 86 -1.56 -3.96 1.30
CA ASN A 86 -2.79 -3.25 0.95
C ASN A 86 -2.43 -1.88 0.36
N ASN A 87 -2.17 -1.83 -0.95
CA ASN A 87 -1.73 -0.59 -1.62
C ASN A 87 -2.78 -0.02 -2.56
N ALA A 88 -3.73 -0.81 -3.07
CA ALA A 88 -4.76 -0.32 -3.98
C ALA A 88 -5.46 0.93 -3.45
N GLY A 89 -5.58 1.94 -4.30
CA GLY A 89 -6.22 3.20 -3.93
C GLY A 89 -6.35 4.17 -5.10
N ILE A 90 -7.33 5.05 -4.97
CA ILE A 90 -7.64 6.09 -5.93
C ILE A 90 -7.70 7.45 -5.23
N VAL A 91 -7.53 8.51 -6.00
CA VAL A 91 -7.70 9.89 -5.57
C VAL A 91 -8.86 10.50 -6.35
N HIS A 92 -9.65 11.34 -5.70
CA HIS A 92 -10.62 12.23 -6.35
C HIS A 92 -10.46 13.63 -5.76
N GLY A 93 -10.39 14.62 -6.64
CA GLY A 93 -10.29 16.04 -6.27
C GLY A 93 -11.56 16.77 -6.65
N ALA A 94 -12.17 17.47 -5.67
CA ALA A 94 -13.28 18.39 -5.85
C ALA A 94 -13.29 19.42 -4.71
N GLU A 95 -13.78 20.62 -4.97
CA GLU A 95 -14.07 21.57 -3.91
C GLU A 95 -15.17 21.00 -3.00
N PHE A 96 -15.14 21.34 -1.71
CA PHE A 96 -16.03 20.72 -0.72
C PHE A 96 -17.50 20.87 -1.06
N LEU A 97 -17.91 22.04 -1.53
CA LEU A 97 -19.31 22.33 -1.85
C LEU A 97 -19.79 21.63 -3.14
N ASP A 98 -18.85 21.18 -4.00
CA ASP A 98 -19.13 20.51 -5.28
C ASP A 98 -18.87 19.01 -5.24
N LEU A 99 -18.36 18.50 -4.10
CA LEU A 99 -18.06 17.08 -3.94
C LEU A 99 -19.34 16.26 -3.92
N LYS A 100 -19.47 15.36 -4.89
CA LYS A 100 -20.62 14.45 -4.99
C LYS A 100 -20.48 13.26 -4.03
N GLU A 101 -21.62 12.81 -3.50
CA GLU A 101 -21.69 11.65 -2.61
C GLU A 101 -21.10 10.40 -3.27
N GLU A 102 -21.43 10.18 -4.55
CA GLU A 102 -20.93 9.00 -5.28
C GLU A 102 -19.41 8.97 -5.42
N ASP A 103 -18.76 10.14 -5.54
CA ASP A 103 -17.31 10.24 -5.62
C ASP A 103 -16.66 10.03 -4.24
N PHE A 104 -17.31 10.54 -3.18
CA PHE A 104 -16.89 10.26 -1.81
C PHE A 104 -16.94 8.75 -1.51
N ASP A 105 -18.09 8.13 -1.78
CA ASP A 105 -18.31 6.70 -1.56
C ASP A 105 -17.38 5.83 -2.39
N ARG A 106 -17.14 6.19 -3.65
CA ARG A 106 -16.24 5.47 -4.54
C ARG A 106 -14.81 5.43 -3.98
N VAL A 107 -14.31 6.55 -3.47
CA VAL A 107 -12.97 6.60 -2.88
C VAL A 107 -12.92 5.78 -1.59
N LEU A 108 -13.90 5.89 -0.71
CA LEU A 108 -13.94 5.10 0.53
C LEU A 108 -14.11 3.60 0.24
N ARG A 109 -14.92 3.24 -0.76
CA ARG A 109 -15.12 1.84 -1.18
C ARG A 109 -13.80 1.19 -1.59
N VAL A 110 -12.99 1.87 -2.38
CA VAL A 110 -11.70 1.34 -2.83
C VAL A 110 -10.66 1.42 -1.72
N ASN A 111 -10.40 2.63 -1.19
CA ASN A 111 -9.24 2.86 -0.34
C ASN A 111 -9.39 2.27 1.07
N LEU A 112 -10.58 2.37 1.67
CA LEU A 112 -10.78 1.98 3.07
C LEU A 112 -11.50 0.64 3.19
N LYS A 113 -12.71 0.51 2.59
CA LYS A 113 -13.45 -0.75 2.62
C LYS A 113 -12.67 -1.86 1.92
N GLY A 114 -12.05 -1.56 0.78
CA GLY A 114 -11.23 -2.52 0.04
C GLY A 114 -10.06 -3.04 0.87
N ALA A 115 -9.32 -2.14 1.52
CA ALA A 115 -8.24 -2.54 2.41
C ALA A 115 -8.73 -3.40 3.58
N PHE A 116 -9.90 -3.08 4.17
CA PHE A 116 -10.52 -3.91 5.20
C PHE A 116 -10.87 -5.31 4.69
N LEU A 117 -11.53 -5.41 3.54
CA LEU A 117 -11.95 -6.69 2.96
C LEU A 117 -10.76 -7.60 2.67
N VAL A 118 -9.72 -7.06 2.04
CA VAL A 118 -8.50 -7.82 1.73
C VAL A 118 -7.77 -8.22 3.02
N ALA A 119 -7.57 -7.27 3.95
CA ALA A 119 -6.93 -7.57 5.23
C ALA A 119 -7.66 -8.66 6.00
N GLN A 120 -9.00 -8.60 6.09
CA GLN A 120 -9.79 -9.60 6.79
C GLN A 120 -9.70 -10.98 6.14
N SER A 121 -9.80 -11.05 4.81
CA SER A 121 -9.72 -12.31 4.08
C SER A 121 -8.35 -12.98 4.21
N VAL A 122 -7.28 -12.20 4.08
CA VAL A 122 -5.89 -12.68 4.25
C VAL A 122 -5.62 -13.03 5.72
N ALA A 123 -6.06 -12.22 6.68
CA ALA A 123 -5.87 -12.51 8.10
C ALA A 123 -6.53 -13.83 8.51
N ARG A 124 -7.73 -14.14 8.02
CA ARG A 124 -8.38 -15.44 8.23
C ARG A 124 -7.52 -16.60 7.72
N ARG A 125 -6.82 -16.42 6.61
CA ARG A 125 -5.88 -17.44 6.11
C ARG A 125 -4.65 -17.54 7.01
N MET A 126 -4.03 -16.40 7.36
CA MET A 126 -2.85 -16.37 8.24
C MET A 126 -3.13 -16.97 9.63
N VAL A 127 -4.32 -16.71 10.22
CA VAL A 127 -4.71 -17.32 11.51
C VAL A 127 -4.75 -18.85 11.39
N ARG A 128 -5.43 -19.39 10.36
CA ARG A 128 -5.43 -20.85 10.12
C ARG A 128 -4.04 -21.44 9.91
N GLN A 129 -3.12 -20.69 9.29
CA GLN A 129 -1.73 -21.10 9.13
C GLN A 129 -1.02 -21.18 10.49
N VAL A 130 -1.21 -20.16 11.35
CA VAL A 130 -0.65 -20.14 12.71
C VAL A 130 -1.20 -21.29 13.55
N GLU A 131 -2.51 -21.54 13.51
CA GLU A 131 -3.15 -22.68 14.19
C GLU A 131 -2.62 -24.05 13.70
N ALA A 132 -2.17 -24.09 12.44
CA ALA A 132 -1.50 -25.26 11.86
C ALA A 132 0.02 -25.30 12.12
N GLY A 133 0.55 -24.46 13.03
CA GLY A 133 1.96 -24.43 13.43
C GLY A 133 2.89 -23.68 12.47
N ARG A 134 2.37 -22.89 11.54
CA ARG A 134 3.18 -22.04 10.65
C ARG A 134 3.58 -20.73 11.35
N LYS A 135 4.65 -20.10 10.88
CA LYS A 135 5.05 -18.77 11.37
C LYS A 135 3.98 -17.72 11.06
N PRO A 136 3.75 -16.77 11.96
CA PRO A 136 2.84 -15.66 11.71
C PRO A 136 3.25 -14.82 10.51
N GLY A 137 2.24 -14.29 9.81
CA GLY A 137 2.43 -13.36 8.69
C GLY A 137 2.45 -11.89 9.10
N THR A 138 2.49 -11.00 8.11
CA THR A 138 2.41 -9.55 8.33
C THR A 138 1.54 -8.86 7.28
N ILE A 139 0.82 -7.83 7.71
CA ILE A 139 -0.03 -6.97 6.88
C ILE A 139 0.57 -5.56 6.90
N ILE A 140 0.73 -4.97 5.73
CA ILE A 140 1.23 -3.61 5.57
C ILE A 140 0.22 -2.83 4.74
N ASN A 141 -0.36 -1.80 5.36
CA ASN A 141 -1.35 -0.93 4.74
C ASN A 141 -0.68 0.31 4.14
N MET A 142 -1.07 0.71 2.95
CA MET A 142 -0.59 1.96 2.36
C MET A 142 -1.46 3.14 2.80
N SER A 143 -0.98 3.86 3.81
CA SER A 143 -1.55 5.11 4.27
C SER A 143 -1.06 6.28 3.39
N SER A 144 -0.83 7.44 3.95
CA SER A 144 -0.28 8.66 3.34
C SER A 144 0.10 9.64 4.46
N ILE A 145 0.93 10.65 4.15
CA ILE A 145 1.01 11.85 4.99
C ILE A 145 -0.36 12.49 5.21
N ASN A 146 -1.29 12.29 4.26
CA ASN A 146 -2.65 12.82 4.35
C ASN A 146 -3.54 12.09 5.39
N SER A 147 -2.99 11.14 6.14
CA SER A 147 -3.61 10.65 7.37
C SER A 147 -3.39 11.58 8.57
N VAL A 148 -2.46 12.53 8.46
CA VAL A 148 -2.08 13.50 9.51
C VAL A 148 -2.34 14.95 9.06
N VAL A 149 -1.95 15.29 7.81
CA VAL A 149 -2.21 16.59 7.19
C VAL A 149 -3.29 16.43 6.12
N ALA A 150 -3.93 17.54 5.73
CA ALA A 150 -5.02 17.50 4.76
C ALA A 150 -4.76 18.36 3.52
N ILE A 151 -5.42 17.98 2.44
CA ILE A 151 -5.53 18.77 1.20
C ILE A 151 -7.01 19.10 1.01
N GLY A 152 -7.37 20.40 0.97
CA GLY A 152 -8.74 20.87 1.05
C GLY A 152 -9.69 20.34 -0.04
N ASN A 153 -9.16 20.07 -1.24
CA ASN A 153 -9.92 19.52 -2.36
C ASN A 153 -9.74 18.00 -2.56
N GLN A 154 -9.21 17.25 -1.56
CA GLN A 154 -9.07 15.79 -1.59
C GLN A 154 -9.69 15.13 -0.36
N ILE A 155 -10.85 15.60 0.06
CA ILE A 155 -11.52 15.19 1.30
C ILE A 155 -11.70 13.67 1.40
N PRO A 156 -12.30 12.95 0.42
CA PRO A 156 -12.51 11.52 0.55
C PRO A 156 -11.19 10.74 0.64
N TYR A 157 -10.15 11.22 -0.05
CA TYR A 157 -8.82 10.62 0.05
C TYR A 157 -8.23 10.80 1.46
N CYS A 158 -8.24 12.02 2.01
CA CYS A 158 -7.73 12.29 3.36
C CYS A 158 -8.48 11.47 4.41
N VAL A 159 -9.82 11.42 4.33
CA VAL A 159 -10.66 10.61 5.22
C VAL A 159 -10.28 9.13 5.11
N SER A 160 -10.14 8.61 3.88
CA SER A 160 -9.75 7.22 3.68
C SER A 160 -8.37 6.89 4.29
N LYS A 161 -7.38 7.79 4.16
CA LYS A 161 -6.02 7.56 4.67
C LYS A 161 -5.93 7.71 6.19
N GLY A 162 -6.72 8.60 6.80
CA GLY A 162 -6.95 8.64 8.24
C GLY A 162 -7.60 7.35 8.75
N GLY A 163 -8.63 6.86 8.03
CA GLY A 163 -9.28 5.58 8.30
C GLY A 163 -8.31 4.40 8.23
N ILE A 164 -7.40 4.36 7.25
CA ILE A 164 -6.34 3.34 7.14
C ILE A 164 -5.40 3.35 8.35
N ALA A 165 -5.00 4.53 8.83
CA ALA A 165 -4.14 4.61 10.02
C ALA A 165 -4.86 4.01 11.26
N GLN A 166 -6.15 4.28 11.42
CA GLN A 166 -6.93 3.70 12.52
C GLN A 166 -7.25 2.22 12.30
N LEU A 167 -7.53 1.79 11.07
CA LEU A 167 -7.69 0.38 10.71
C LEU A 167 -6.43 -0.41 11.08
N THR A 168 -5.25 0.13 10.80
CA THR A 168 -3.96 -0.48 11.13
C THR A 168 -3.82 -0.71 12.63
N ARG A 169 -4.07 0.31 13.46
CA ARG A 169 -4.00 0.19 14.93
C ARG A 169 -4.99 -0.85 15.46
N SER A 170 -6.26 -0.75 15.06
CA SER A 170 -7.30 -1.65 15.53
C SER A 170 -7.04 -3.11 15.13
N THR A 171 -6.61 -3.32 13.88
CA THR A 171 -6.32 -4.68 13.37
C THR A 171 -5.06 -5.26 14.00
N SER A 172 -4.04 -4.44 14.30
CA SER A 172 -2.83 -4.89 14.99
C SER A 172 -3.15 -5.45 16.38
N LEU A 173 -3.99 -4.77 17.14
CA LEU A 173 -4.44 -5.24 18.47
C LEU A 173 -5.26 -6.54 18.35
N ALA A 174 -6.16 -6.61 17.39
CA ALA A 174 -7.00 -7.79 17.17
C ALA A 174 -6.20 -9.04 16.78
N LEU A 175 -5.06 -8.89 16.10
CA LEU A 175 -4.26 -10.00 15.59
C LEU A 175 -2.97 -10.27 16.39
N ALA A 176 -2.64 -9.46 17.37
CA ALA A 176 -1.41 -9.56 18.16
C ALA A 176 -1.24 -10.91 18.84
N HIS A 177 -2.33 -11.48 19.39
CA HIS A 177 -2.29 -12.76 20.08
C HIS A 177 -2.00 -13.96 19.16
N TYR A 178 -2.15 -13.79 17.82
CA TYR A 178 -1.69 -14.76 16.82
C TYR A 178 -0.24 -14.49 16.36
N GLY A 179 0.42 -13.44 16.88
CA GLY A 179 1.73 -13.01 16.42
C GLY A 179 1.73 -12.32 15.05
N ILE A 180 0.55 -12.08 14.46
CA ILE A 180 0.43 -11.40 13.16
C ILE A 180 0.60 -9.90 13.37
N ARG A 181 1.59 -9.32 12.68
CA ARG A 181 1.89 -7.89 12.76
C ARG A 181 1.09 -7.11 11.71
N VAL A 182 0.62 -5.94 12.07
CA VAL A 182 -0.08 -5.04 11.14
C VAL A 182 0.50 -3.63 11.28
N ASN A 183 1.10 -3.11 10.21
CA ASN A 183 1.68 -1.78 10.17
C ASN A 183 1.22 -1.01 8.94
N ALA A 184 1.57 0.25 8.85
CA ALA A 184 1.31 1.08 7.68
C ALA A 184 2.59 1.80 7.23
N ILE A 185 2.61 2.16 5.95
CA ILE A 185 3.55 3.12 5.39
C ILE A 185 2.75 4.36 5.00
N GLY A 186 3.27 5.54 5.34
CA GLY A 186 2.70 6.84 5.00
C GLY A 186 3.58 7.59 4.02
N PRO A 187 3.44 7.37 2.68
CA PRO A 187 4.25 8.07 1.71
C PRO A 187 3.91 9.56 1.64
N GLY A 188 4.92 10.37 1.34
CA GLY A 188 4.78 11.74 0.87
C GLY A 188 4.60 11.82 -0.64
N SER A 189 5.36 12.71 -1.28
CA SER A 189 5.34 12.87 -2.74
C SER A 189 6.27 11.86 -3.43
N ILE A 190 5.70 10.80 -3.99
CA ILE A 190 6.43 9.72 -4.66
C ILE A 190 6.28 9.86 -6.17
N MET A 191 7.37 9.75 -6.94
CA MET A 191 7.39 9.84 -8.40
C MET A 191 6.70 8.61 -9.02
N THR A 192 5.41 8.75 -9.23
CA THR A 192 4.57 7.79 -9.96
C THR A 192 4.11 8.43 -11.26
N GLU A 193 3.54 7.66 -12.19
CA GLU A 193 2.97 8.21 -13.43
C GLU A 193 1.94 9.32 -13.16
N MET A 194 1.15 9.18 -12.10
CA MET A 194 0.17 10.19 -11.66
C MET A 194 0.89 11.49 -11.25
N LEU A 195 1.93 11.40 -10.41
CA LEU A 195 2.66 12.57 -9.95
C LEU A 195 3.49 13.19 -11.06
N ALA A 196 4.05 12.39 -11.98
CA ALA A 196 4.83 12.88 -13.11
C ALA A 196 4.03 13.83 -14.01
N THR A 197 2.72 13.61 -14.13
CA THR A 197 1.82 14.53 -14.86
C THR A 197 1.68 15.87 -14.14
N VAL A 198 1.48 15.86 -12.82
CA VAL A 198 1.36 17.08 -12.00
C VAL A 198 2.70 17.80 -11.89
N ALA A 199 3.81 17.06 -11.82
CA ALA A 199 5.17 17.62 -11.71
C ALA A 199 5.64 18.39 -12.95
N LYS A 200 4.94 18.27 -14.09
CA LYS A 200 5.16 19.09 -15.31
C LYS A 200 4.67 20.52 -15.13
N ASP A 201 3.72 20.76 -14.24
CA ASP A 201 3.31 22.10 -13.84
C ASP A 201 4.34 22.63 -12.83
N LEU A 202 5.11 23.65 -13.25
CA LEU A 202 6.19 24.26 -12.47
C LEU A 202 5.69 24.84 -11.13
N ASP A 203 4.51 25.44 -11.11
CA ASP A 203 3.94 26.01 -9.89
C ASP A 203 3.49 24.91 -8.91
N ALA A 204 2.88 23.85 -9.41
CA ALA A 204 2.51 22.70 -8.60
C ALA A 204 3.77 22.02 -8.03
N ARG A 205 4.79 21.83 -8.86
CA ARG A 205 6.08 21.29 -8.42
C ARG A 205 6.74 22.18 -7.35
N ARG A 206 6.79 23.49 -7.56
CA ARG A 206 7.37 24.45 -6.60
C ARG A 206 6.62 24.40 -5.27
N ARG A 207 5.28 24.37 -5.29
CA ARG A 207 4.45 24.21 -4.06
C ARG A 207 4.75 22.88 -3.33
N MET A 208 4.95 21.78 -4.03
CA MET A 208 5.30 20.50 -3.41
C MET A 208 6.72 20.52 -2.83
N MET A 209 7.66 21.03 -3.57
CA MET A 209 9.07 21.10 -3.14
C MET A 209 9.27 22.03 -1.95
N SER A 210 8.58 23.19 -1.89
CA SER A 210 8.67 24.11 -0.76
C SER A 210 8.22 23.48 0.58
N ARG A 211 7.54 22.34 0.51
CA ARG A 211 7.09 21.58 1.68
C ARG A 211 7.80 20.24 1.84
N THR A 212 8.87 19.99 1.09
CA THR A 212 9.64 18.75 1.15
C THR A 212 11.10 19.09 1.45
N PRO A 213 11.54 18.99 2.71
CA PRO A 213 12.90 19.39 3.12
C PRO A 213 14.03 18.73 2.32
N MET A 214 13.86 17.48 1.90
CA MET A 214 14.86 16.79 1.04
C MET A 214 14.91 17.32 -0.39
N GLY A 215 14.06 18.27 -0.81
CA GLY A 215 14.11 19.00 -2.07
C GLY A 215 13.90 18.16 -3.34
N ARG A 216 13.36 16.94 -3.20
CA ARG A 216 13.06 16.04 -4.32
C ARG A 216 11.83 15.18 -4.07
N PHE A 217 11.30 14.62 -5.12
CA PHE A 217 10.35 13.52 -4.99
C PHE A 217 11.11 12.23 -4.61
N ALA A 218 10.44 11.35 -3.88
CA ALA A 218 10.98 10.02 -3.64
C ALA A 218 10.60 9.09 -4.81
N GLU A 219 11.40 8.04 -4.99
CA GLU A 219 11.11 6.98 -5.95
C GLU A 219 10.30 5.85 -5.28
N PRO A 220 9.49 5.08 -6.04
CA PRO A 220 8.74 3.94 -5.51
C PRO A 220 9.61 2.93 -4.74
N GLU A 221 10.88 2.78 -5.14
CA GLU A 221 11.87 1.91 -4.50
C GLU A 221 12.20 2.31 -3.06
N GLU A 222 12.10 3.60 -2.73
CA GLU A 222 12.34 4.08 -1.35
C GLU A 222 11.19 3.64 -0.43
N VAL A 223 9.95 3.65 -0.92
CA VAL A 223 8.80 3.08 -0.21
C VAL A 223 8.93 1.56 -0.12
N ALA A 224 9.34 0.89 -1.21
CA ALA A 224 9.52 -0.54 -1.25
C ALA A 224 10.60 -1.03 -0.26
N SER A 225 11.62 -0.23 0.00
CA SER A 225 12.65 -0.54 1.00
C SER A 225 12.09 -0.62 2.41
N VAL A 226 11.19 0.30 2.77
CA VAL A 226 10.47 0.26 4.05
C VAL A 226 9.47 -0.91 4.10
N ALA A 227 8.81 -1.23 2.97
CA ALA A 227 7.94 -2.40 2.90
C ALA A 227 8.72 -3.71 3.14
N VAL A 228 9.92 -3.86 2.58
CA VAL A 228 10.81 -5.01 2.85
C VAL A 228 11.20 -5.08 4.33
N PHE A 229 11.57 -3.95 4.94
CA PHE A 229 11.89 -3.90 6.37
C PHE A 229 10.71 -4.35 7.22
N LEU A 230 9.52 -3.78 7.03
CA LEU A 230 8.33 -4.14 7.78
C LEU A 230 7.87 -5.59 7.55
N ALA A 231 8.14 -6.13 6.36
CA ALA A 231 7.81 -7.51 6.00
C ALA A 231 8.78 -8.53 6.58
N SER A 232 10.00 -8.11 6.95
CA SER A 232 11.06 -8.99 7.45
C SER A 232 11.02 -9.20 8.98
N ASP A 233 11.86 -10.13 9.46
CA ASP A 233 12.03 -10.40 10.89
C ASP A 233 12.70 -9.21 11.63
N ASP A 234 13.35 -8.28 10.91
CA ASP A 234 13.94 -7.06 11.50
C ASP A 234 12.88 -6.15 12.15
N ALA A 235 11.61 -6.28 11.74
CA ALA A 235 10.48 -5.55 12.30
C ALA A 235 9.63 -6.42 13.28
N SER A 236 10.21 -7.47 13.86
CA SER A 236 9.48 -8.48 14.66
C SER A 236 8.75 -7.92 15.88
N TYR A 237 9.17 -6.76 16.41
CA TYR A 237 8.53 -6.11 17.56
C TYR A 237 7.80 -4.81 17.20
N ILE A 238 7.52 -4.60 15.89
CA ILE A 238 6.81 -3.41 15.39
C ILE A 238 5.42 -3.83 14.90
N THR A 239 4.36 -3.32 15.55
CA THR A 239 2.96 -3.52 15.15
C THR A 239 2.10 -2.32 15.56
N GLY A 240 1.11 -1.96 14.75
CA GLY A 240 0.22 -0.81 14.98
C GLY A 240 0.77 0.53 14.49
N GLU A 241 1.97 0.57 13.93
CA GLU A 241 2.68 1.80 13.58
C GLU A 241 2.48 2.22 12.12
N THR A 242 2.60 3.54 11.88
CA THR A 242 2.70 4.12 10.54
C THR A 242 4.08 4.74 10.37
N ILE A 243 4.89 4.18 9.47
CA ILE A 243 6.21 4.74 9.13
C ILE A 243 6.04 5.69 7.95
N PHE A 244 6.38 6.97 8.14
CA PHE A 244 6.31 7.97 7.09
C PHE A 244 7.58 7.99 6.24
N VAL A 245 7.38 8.01 4.91
CA VAL A 245 8.43 8.11 3.88
C VAL A 245 8.12 9.37 3.08
N ASP A 246 8.48 10.53 3.63
CA ASP A 246 7.91 11.82 3.22
C ASP A 246 8.94 12.93 2.96
N GLY A 247 10.24 12.63 3.04
CA GLY A 247 11.31 13.61 2.84
C GLY A 247 11.34 14.73 3.88
N GLY A 248 10.80 14.47 5.09
CA GLY A 248 10.75 15.42 6.20
C GLY A 248 9.51 16.34 6.21
N ARG A 249 8.52 16.05 5.34
CA ARG A 249 7.36 16.93 5.18
C ARG A 249 6.53 17.10 6.46
N LEU A 250 6.27 16.05 7.20
CA LEU A 250 5.46 16.14 8.44
C LEU A 250 6.21 16.83 9.59
N ALA A 251 7.54 16.80 9.58
CA ALA A 251 8.35 17.51 10.58
C ALA A 251 8.44 19.01 10.31
N LEU A 252 8.14 19.45 9.06
CA LEU A 252 8.31 20.82 8.63
C LEU A 252 7.11 21.69 9.04
N ASN A 253 7.36 22.74 9.82
CA ASN A 253 6.34 23.68 10.25
C ASN A 253 6.00 24.73 9.16
N TYR A 254 7.01 25.19 8.39
CA TYR A 254 6.82 26.20 7.35
C TYR A 254 7.12 25.66 5.95
N THR A 255 7.95 26.38 5.22
CA THR A 255 8.45 26.00 3.89
C THR A 255 9.95 26.07 3.87
N VAL A 256 10.57 25.35 2.92
CA VAL A 256 12.00 25.45 2.62
C VAL A 256 12.22 26.21 1.32
N PRO A 257 13.39 26.83 1.09
CA PRO A 257 13.76 27.39 -0.20
C PRO A 257 13.69 26.31 -1.29
N VAL A 258 13.21 26.68 -2.47
CA VAL A 258 13.19 25.80 -3.65
C VAL A 258 14.27 26.29 -4.61
N ASN A 259 15.26 25.44 -4.88
CA ASN A 259 16.24 25.69 -5.93
C ASN A 259 15.54 25.52 -7.28
N GLU A 260 15.74 26.50 -8.19
CA GLU A 260 15.18 26.48 -9.55
C GLU A 260 15.88 25.47 -10.43
#